data_1ac539bec1d9e7dd44cba682d2d9d36d
#
_entry.id   1ac539bec1d9e7dd44cba682d2d9d36d
#
_cell.length_a   1.000
_cell.length_b   1.000
_cell.length_c   1.000
_cell.angle_alpha   90.00
_cell.angle_beta   90.00
_cell.angle_gamma   90.00
#
_symmetry.space_group_name_H-M   'P 1'
#
loop_
_entity.id
_entity.type
_entity.pdbx_description
1 polymer ?
#
loop_
_entity_poly.entity_id
_entity_poly.type
_entity_poly.pdbx_seq_one_letter_code
_entity_poly.pdbx_strand_id
1 'polypeptide(L)'
;MKQKASEAGLNWTVDSAGTNGYHVGEAPHLLSQKVARLNGIDISGQKARRFRASDFQHYDLIYAMASDVMDEIKHIARHEFDPTRADLLLNVLEPSCNKDVPDPWYGTEPGYHSVYSLIESACEEIIRTALKKKTINPQISNPNP
;
A
#
# COMPACT_ATOMS: atom_id res chain seq x y z
N MET A 1 -1.82 5.53 -4.18
CA MET A 1 -2.13 6.08 -2.83
C MET A 1 -1.68 7.53 -2.66
N LYS A 2 -0.42 7.87 -2.88
CA LYS A 2 0.11 9.24 -2.68
C LYS A 2 -0.76 10.32 -3.32
N GLN A 3 -1.11 10.18 -4.59
CA GLN A 3 -1.93 11.15 -5.32
C GLN A 3 -3.32 11.28 -4.72
N LYS A 4 -3.98 10.16 -4.42
CA LYS A 4 -5.33 10.17 -3.85
C LYS A 4 -5.37 10.80 -2.46
N ALA A 5 -4.36 10.52 -1.62
CA ALA A 5 -4.24 11.14 -0.31
C ALA A 5 -4.05 12.67 -0.44
N SER A 6 -3.18 13.12 -1.34
CA SER A 6 -2.94 14.52 -1.62
C SER A 6 -4.21 15.23 -2.12
N GLU A 7 -4.92 14.64 -3.07
CA GLU A 7 -6.19 15.19 -3.60
C GLU A 7 -7.28 15.28 -2.52
N ALA A 8 -7.27 14.38 -1.54
CA ALA A 8 -8.17 14.37 -0.41
C ALA A 8 -7.75 15.35 0.72
N GLY A 9 -6.65 16.07 0.56
CA GLY A 9 -6.13 16.99 1.58
C GLY A 9 -5.50 16.30 2.78
N LEU A 10 -5.10 15.03 2.65
CA LEU A 10 -4.44 14.26 3.69
C LEU A 10 -2.93 14.40 3.58
N ASN A 11 -2.29 14.79 4.69
CA ASN A 11 -0.83 14.92 4.77
C ASN A 11 -0.18 13.59 5.19
N TRP A 12 -0.27 12.59 4.32
CA TRP A 12 0.25 11.26 4.57
C TRP A 12 1.62 11.04 3.93
N THR A 13 2.49 10.37 4.68
CA THR A 13 3.71 9.76 4.12
C THR A 13 3.35 8.36 3.66
N VAL A 14 3.50 8.10 2.36
CA VAL A 14 3.18 6.82 1.74
C VAL A 14 4.43 6.27 1.09
N ASP A 15 4.75 5.00 1.36
CA ASP A 15 5.89 4.32 0.80
C ASP A 15 5.55 2.88 0.45
N SER A 16 6.43 2.20 -0.23
CA SER A 16 6.32 0.79 -0.58
C SER A 16 7.66 0.07 -0.36
N ALA A 17 7.57 -1.22 -0.06
CA ALA A 17 8.74 -2.07 0.16
C ALA A 17 8.44 -3.51 -0.28
N GLY A 18 9.47 -4.26 -0.61
CA GLY A 18 9.38 -5.69 -0.87
C GLY A 18 10.02 -6.50 0.25
N THR A 19 9.61 -7.75 0.40
CA THR A 19 10.14 -8.65 1.42
C THR A 19 11.36 -9.42 0.95
N ASN A 20 11.61 -9.52 -0.35
CA ASN A 20 12.84 -10.08 -0.92
C ASN A 20 13.80 -8.98 -1.40
N GLY A 21 15.04 -9.35 -1.66
CA GLY A 21 16.09 -8.43 -2.10
C GLY A 21 16.41 -8.47 -3.59
N TYR A 22 15.67 -9.22 -4.40
CA TYR A 22 16.03 -9.49 -5.81
C TYR A 22 15.98 -8.26 -6.71
N HIS A 23 15.10 -7.30 -6.41
CA HIS A 23 14.84 -6.13 -7.25
C HIS A 23 15.19 -4.79 -6.58
N VAL A 24 15.94 -4.81 -5.47
CA VAL A 24 16.33 -3.59 -4.74
C VAL A 24 17.03 -2.60 -5.68
N GLY A 25 16.55 -1.36 -5.67
CA GLY A 25 17.05 -0.27 -6.51
C GLY A 25 16.45 -0.22 -7.91
N GLU A 26 15.69 -1.22 -8.32
CA GLU A 26 15.02 -1.26 -9.62
C GLU A 26 13.77 -0.40 -9.65
N ALA A 27 13.47 0.14 -10.84
CA ALA A 27 12.19 0.78 -11.12
C ALA A 27 11.06 -0.25 -11.19
N PRO A 28 9.78 0.19 -11.06
CA PRO A 28 8.63 -0.69 -11.27
C PRO A 28 8.64 -1.32 -12.67
N HIS A 29 8.00 -2.47 -12.80
CA HIS A 29 7.84 -3.15 -14.08
C HIS A 29 7.24 -2.20 -15.13
N LEU A 30 7.72 -2.30 -16.39
CA LEU A 30 7.32 -1.39 -17.47
C LEU A 30 5.81 -1.37 -17.72
N LEU A 31 5.11 -2.52 -17.62
CA LEU A 31 3.66 -2.57 -17.76
C LEU A 31 2.96 -1.90 -16.57
N SER A 32 3.49 -2.00 -15.36
CA SER A 32 2.98 -1.25 -14.19
C SER A 32 3.11 0.25 -14.42
N GLN A 33 4.25 0.71 -14.93
CA GLN A 33 4.47 2.12 -15.28
C GLN A 33 3.51 2.59 -16.36
N LYS A 34 3.30 1.78 -17.41
CA LYS A 34 2.38 2.09 -18.50
C LYS A 34 0.95 2.26 -18.00
N VAL A 35 0.46 1.30 -17.23
CA VAL A 35 -0.91 1.33 -16.70
C VAL A 35 -1.11 2.51 -15.75
N ALA A 36 -0.14 2.78 -14.87
CA ALA A 36 -0.18 3.96 -13.99
C ALA A 36 -0.23 5.25 -14.80
N ARG A 37 0.59 5.38 -15.83
CA ARG A 37 0.63 6.57 -16.69
C ARG A 37 -0.69 6.79 -17.44
N LEU A 38 -1.33 5.73 -17.91
CA LEU A 38 -2.67 5.80 -18.52
C LEU A 38 -3.73 6.32 -17.56
N ASN A 39 -3.50 6.18 -16.25
CA ASN A 39 -4.35 6.70 -15.18
C ASN A 39 -3.82 8.01 -14.58
N GLY A 40 -2.89 8.68 -15.25
CA GLY A 40 -2.37 9.98 -14.86
C GLY A 40 -1.32 9.95 -13.75
N ILE A 41 -0.72 8.81 -13.48
CA ILE A 41 0.26 8.63 -12.40
C ILE A 41 1.61 8.20 -12.99
N ASP A 42 2.68 8.95 -12.69
CA ASP A 42 4.04 8.58 -13.03
C ASP A 42 4.74 7.93 -11.83
N ILE A 43 5.06 6.64 -11.96
CA ILE A 43 5.79 5.86 -10.97
C ILE A 43 7.23 5.53 -11.41
N SER A 44 7.67 6.06 -12.55
CA SER A 44 8.98 5.72 -13.14
C SER A 44 10.18 6.06 -12.25
N GLY A 45 10.04 7.07 -11.40
CA GLY A 45 11.09 7.48 -10.46
C GLY A 45 11.16 6.67 -9.17
N GLN A 46 10.22 5.77 -8.94
CA GLN A 46 10.25 4.92 -7.75
C GLN A 46 11.32 3.85 -7.86
N LYS A 47 11.92 3.49 -6.72
CA LYS A 47 12.92 2.43 -6.63
C LYS A 47 12.51 1.43 -5.56
N ALA A 48 12.67 0.16 -5.87
CA ALA A 48 12.40 -0.90 -4.90
C ALA A 48 13.36 -0.80 -3.71
N ARG A 49 12.80 -0.92 -2.51
CA ARG A 49 13.56 -1.09 -1.27
C ARG A 49 13.08 -2.32 -0.52
N ARG A 50 13.91 -2.81 0.38
CA ARG A 50 13.55 -3.93 1.22
C ARG A 50 12.80 -3.48 2.47
N PHE A 51 11.79 -4.23 2.86
CA PHE A 51 11.08 -4.07 4.13
C PHE A 51 12.03 -4.34 5.31
N ARG A 52 11.89 -3.56 6.38
CA ARG A 52 12.69 -3.65 7.60
C ARG A 52 11.79 -3.70 8.82
N ALA A 53 12.26 -4.32 9.91
CA ALA A 53 11.55 -4.32 11.19
C ALA A 53 11.22 -2.90 11.67
N SER A 54 12.14 -1.95 11.47
CA SER A 54 11.97 -0.54 11.82
C SER A 54 10.83 0.16 11.07
N ASP A 55 10.29 -0.41 10.01
CA ASP A 55 9.12 0.13 9.32
C ASP A 55 7.89 0.20 10.24
N PHE A 56 7.77 -0.71 11.20
CA PHE A 56 6.73 -0.63 12.23
C PHE A 56 6.88 0.57 13.17
N GLN A 57 8.06 1.15 13.28
CA GLN A 57 8.30 2.36 14.08
C GLN A 57 8.03 3.64 13.29
N HIS A 58 8.14 3.59 11.97
CA HIS A 58 8.04 4.76 11.09
C HIS A 58 6.68 4.95 10.44
N TYR A 59 5.87 3.89 10.33
CA TYR A 59 4.59 3.92 9.65
C TYR A 59 3.47 3.48 10.58
N ASP A 60 2.33 4.16 10.50
CA ASP A 60 1.16 3.87 11.33
C ASP A 60 0.40 2.64 10.86
N LEU A 61 0.34 2.42 9.54
CA LEU A 61 -0.36 1.30 8.92
C LEU A 61 0.53 0.65 7.86
N ILE A 62 0.52 -0.67 7.84
CA ILE A 62 1.26 -1.48 6.88
C ILE A 62 0.29 -2.47 6.22
N TYR A 63 0.19 -2.40 4.91
CA TYR A 63 -0.66 -3.31 4.13
C TYR A 63 0.19 -4.26 3.30
N ALA A 64 -0.05 -5.55 3.46
CA ALA A 64 0.56 -6.59 2.63
C ALA A 64 -0.31 -6.89 1.42
N MET A 65 0.31 -7.10 0.28
CA MET A 65 -0.41 -7.42 -0.96
C MET A 65 -0.93 -8.85 -0.98
N ALA A 66 -0.28 -9.77 -0.27
CA ALA A 66 -0.61 -11.19 -0.25
C ALA A 66 -0.28 -11.82 1.10
N SER A 67 -0.87 -12.99 1.37
CA SER A 67 -0.72 -13.70 2.64
C SER A 67 0.71 -14.21 2.87
N ASP A 68 1.39 -14.67 1.84
CA ASP A 68 2.81 -15.08 1.92
C ASP A 68 3.72 -13.89 2.26
N VAL A 69 3.43 -12.72 1.72
CA VAL A 69 4.13 -11.46 2.05
C VAL A 69 3.89 -11.09 3.52
N MET A 70 2.67 -11.25 4.02
CA MET A 70 2.37 -11.02 5.44
C MET A 70 3.20 -11.93 6.34
N ASP A 71 3.34 -13.20 5.98
CA ASP A 71 4.17 -14.16 6.74
C ASP A 71 5.65 -13.73 6.75
N GLU A 72 6.16 -13.27 5.63
CA GLU A 72 7.52 -12.72 5.55
C GLU A 72 7.70 -11.44 6.37
N ILE A 73 6.71 -10.55 6.38
CA ILE A 73 6.71 -9.35 7.23
C ILE A 73 6.80 -9.72 8.70
N LYS A 74 6.01 -10.70 9.15
CA LYS A 74 6.06 -11.21 10.54
C LYS A 74 7.44 -11.76 10.87
N HIS A 75 8.02 -12.52 9.95
CA HIS A 75 9.35 -13.11 10.14
C HIS A 75 10.44 -12.04 10.23
N ILE A 76 10.40 -11.02 9.40
CA ILE A 76 11.38 -9.92 9.40
C ILE A 76 11.21 -9.04 10.63
N ALA A 77 10.00 -8.69 10.97
CA ALA A 77 9.69 -7.74 12.05
C ALA A 77 9.88 -8.35 13.44
N ARG A 78 9.67 -9.66 13.59
CA ARG A 78 9.78 -10.36 14.89
C ARG A 78 8.93 -9.67 15.97
N HIS A 79 9.56 -9.24 17.05
CA HIS A 79 8.89 -8.56 18.17
C HIS A 79 8.36 -7.16 17.84
N GLU A 80 8.80 -6.55 16.73
CA GLU A 80 8.26 -5.27 16.25
C GLU A 80 6.91 -5.43 15.55
N PHE A 81 6.52 -6.65 15.16
CA PHE A 81 5.26 -6.90 14.49
C PHE A 81 4.07 -6.52 15.38
N ASP A 82 3.20 -5.67 14.85
CA ASP A 82 1.99 -5.23 15.53
C ASP A 82 0.76 -5.58 14.66
N PRO A 83 -0.02 -6.61 15.06
CA PRO A 83 -1.17 -7.03 14.27
C PRO A 83 -2.31 -5.99 14.22
N THR A 84 -2.30 -4.98 15.11
CA THR A 84 -3.29 -3.90 15.08
C THR A 84 -3.00 -2.86 14.00
N ARG A 85 -1.79 -2.86 13.45
CA ARG A 85 -1.32 -1.91 12.43
C ARG A 85 -0.93 -2.56 11.10
N ALA A 86 -1.16 -3.86 10.96
CA ALA A 86 -0.84 -4.59 9.74
C ALA A 86 -2.03 -5.44 9.28
N ASP A 87 -2.36 -5.39 8.00
CA ASP A 87 -3.43 -6.18 7.42
C ASP A 87 -3.15 -6.46 5.94
N LEU A 88 -3.89 -7.38 5.36
CA LEU A 88 -3.93 -7.57 3.91
C LEU A 88 -4.67 -6.41 3.26
N LEU A 89 -4.15 -5.91 2.14
CA LEU A 89 -4.73 -4.75 1.47
C LEU A 89 -6.21 -4.96 1.14
N LEU A 90 -6.59 -6.11 0.60
CA LEU A 90 -7.97 -6.38 0.17
C LEU A 90 -8.96 -6.54 1.33
N ASN A 91 -8.48 -6.69 2.57
CA ASN A 91 -9.36 -6.69 3.74
C ASN A 91 -10.04 -5.33 3.97
N VAL A 92 -9.55 -4.24 3.37
CA VAL A 92 -10.23 -2.94 3.43
C VAL A 92 -11.50 -2.91 2.60
N LEU A 93 -11.58 -3.72 1.53
CA LEU A 93 -12.76 -3.84 0.68
C LEU A 93 -13.77 -4.83 1.25
N GLU A 94 -13.30 -5.94 1.79
CA GLU A 94 -14.12 -7.01 2.36
C GLU A 94 -13.42 -7.52 3.63
N PRO A 95 -13.82 -7.05 4.82
CA PRO A 95 -13.14 -7.40 6.06
C PRO A 95 -13.00 -8.91 6.26
N SER A 96 -11.81 -9.31 6.67
CA SER A 96 -11.46 -10.72 6.94
C SER A 96 -11.60 -11.67 5.74
N CYS A 97 -11.67 -11.14 4.51
CA CYS A 97 -11.70 -12.00 3.30
C CYS A 97 -10.37 -12.72 3.07
N ASN A 98 -9.26 -12.14 3.54
CA ASN A 98 -7.90 -12.67 3.44
C ASN A 98 -7.51 -13.05 2.00
N LYS A 99 -7.96 -12.26 1.04
CA LYS A 99 -7.62 -12.43 -0.37
C LYS A 99 -6.32 -11.75 -0.72
N ASP A 100 -5.57 -12.37 -1.63
CA ASP A 100 -4.35 -11.82 -2.17
C ASP A 100 -4.65 -10.89 -3.35
N VAL A 101 -3.87 -9.82 -3.49
CA VAL A 101 -3.80 -9.08 -4.74
C VAL A 101 -3.04 -9.96 -5.74
N PRO A 102 -3.62 -10.29 -6.90
CA PRO A 102 -2.91 -11.09 -7.90
C PRO A 102 -1.63 -10.41 -8.36
N ASP A 103 -0.55 -11.18 -8.54
CA ASP A 103 0.71 -10.69 -9.09
C ASP A 103 0.70 -10.85 -10.62
N PRO A 104 0.68 -9.75 -11.40
CA PRO A 104 0.62 -9.83 -12.85
C PRO A 104 1.99 -10.00 -13.51
N TRP A 105 3.07 -10.15 -12.76
CA TRP A 105 4.46 -10.10 -13.24
C TRP A 105 4.74 -10.97 -14.48
N TYR A 106 4.19 -12.20 -14.51
CA TYR A 106 4.31 -13.12 -15.62
C TYR A 106 3.16 -13.07 -16.60
N GLY A 107 2.24 -12.14 -16.41
CA GLY A 107 1.04 -12.00 -17.23
C GLY A 107 1.19 -10.99 -18.35
N THR A 108 0.07 -10.78 -19.05
CA THR A 108 -0.07 -9.79 -20.11
C THR A 108 -0.66 -8.48 -19.60
N GLU A 109 -0.66 -7.45 -20.42
CA GLU A 109 -1.13 -6.10 -20.05
C GLU A 109 -2.54 -6.07 -19.43
N PRO A 110 -3.56 -6.82 -19.90
CA PRO A 110 -4.89 -6.83 -19.25
C PRO A 110 -4.86 -7.19 -17.77
N GLY A 111 -3.96 -8.08 -17.35
CA GLY A 111 -3.77 -8.42 -15.94
C GLY A 111 -3.29 -7.25 -15.10
N TYR A 112 -2.42 -6.40 -15.64
CA TYR A 112 -1.94 -5.18 -14.98
C TYR A 112 -3.04 -4.14 -14.80
N HIS A 113 -3.96 -4.00 -15.76
CA HIS A 113 -5.13 -3.13 -15.63
C HIS A 113 -6.08 -3.61 -14.53
N SER A 114 -6.35 -4.90 -14.46
CA SER A 114 -7.20 -5.50 -13.43
C SER A 114 -6.63 -5.30 -12.03
N VAL A 115 -5.33 -5.52 -11.86
CA VAL A 115 -4.63 -5.31 -10.60
C VAL A 115 -4.61 -3.84 -10.22
N TYR A 116 -4.36 -2.94 -11.16
CA TYR A 116 -4.42 -1.50 -10.91
C TYR A 116 -5.79 -1.08 -10.38
N SER A 117 -6.88 -1.50 -11.03
CA SER A 117 -8.25 -1.17 -10.61
C SER A 117 -8.56 -1.68 -9.20
N LEU A 118 -8.09 -2.88 -8.88
CA LEU A 118 -8.30 -3.48 -7.56
C LEU A 118 -7.56 -2.71 -6.46
N ILE A 119 -6.30 -2.34 -6.71
CA ILE A 119 -5.49 -1.53 -5.80
C ILE A 119 -6.10 -0.13 -5.64
N GLU A 120 -6.54 0.48 -6.73
CA GLU A 120 -7.21 1.78 -6.72
C GLU A 120 -8.44 1.77 -5.82
N SER A 121 -9.30 0.76 -5.96
CA SER A 121 -10.49 0.59 -5.12
C SER A 121 -10.13 0.47 -3.64
N ALA A 122 -9.09 -0.29 -3.30
CA ALA A 122 -8.61 -0.42 -1.93
C ALA A 122 -8.07 0.91 -1.39
N CYS A 123 -7.31 1.65 -2.18
CA CYS A 123 -6.80 2.97 -1.81
C CYS A 123 -7.93 3.98 -1.56
N GLU A 124 -8.95 3.98 -2.40
CA GLU A 124 -10.13 4.83 -2.23
C GLU A 124 -10.87 4.50 -0.93
N GLU A 125 -11.01 3.22 -0.59
CA GLU A 125 -11.66 2.80 0.65
C GLU A 125 -10.86 3.21 1.89
N ILE A 126 -9.54 3.09 1.86
CA ILE A 126 -8.67 3.56 2.95
C ILE A 126 -8.86 5.04 3.19
N ILE A 127 -8.86 5.84 2.13
CA ILE A 127 -9.06 7.30 2.21
C ILE A 127 -10.46 7.65 2.70
N ARG A 128 -11.49 7.00 2.17
CA ARG A 128 -12.87 7.19 2.60
C ARG A 128 -13.04 6.94 4.08
N THR A 129 -12.48 5.85 4.59
CA THR A 129 -12.53 5.50 6.01
C THR A 129 -11.80 6.53 6.87
N ALA A 130 -10.64 7.00 6.43
CA ALA A 130 -9.88 8.02 7.15
C ALA A 130 -10.62 9.36 7.21
N LEU A 131 -11.23 9.80 6.12
CA LEU A 131 -12.03 11.02 6.07
C LEU A 131 -13.26 10.94 6.96
N LYS A 132 -13.92 9.78 7.01
CA LYS A 132 -15.07 9.55 7.90
C LYS A 132 -14.66 9.63 9.37
N LYS A 133 -13.55 9.04 9.78
CA LYS A 133 -13.01 9.15 11.13
C LYS A 133 -12.67 10.59 11.51
N LYS A 134 -12.09 11.36 10.59
CA LYS A 134 -11.77 12.76 10.77
C LYS A 134 -13.02 13.61 11.00
N THR A 135 -14.12 13.32 10.33
CA THR A 135 -15.41 14.01 10.49
C THR A 135 -16.07 13.70 11.83
N ILE A 136 -15.95 12.45 12.32
CA ILE A 136 -16.52 12.02 13.61
C ILE A 136 -15.71 12.55 14.79
N ASN A 137 -14.39 12.74 14.64
CA ASN A 137 -13.50 13.17 15.70
C ASN A 137 -12.55 14.29 15.24
N PRO A 138 -13.08 15.51 15.05
CA PRO A 138 -12.29 16.62 14.52
C PRO A 138 -11.13 17.05 15.41
N GLN A 139 -11.11 16.65 16.69
CA GLN A 139 -10.02 17.01 17.62
C GLN A 139 -8.75 16.18 17.43
N ILE A 140 -8.84 15.02 16.76
CA ILE A 140 -7.65 14.20 16.44
C ILE A 140 -6.87 14.78 15.26
N SER A 141 -7.46 15.70 14.51
CA SER A 141 -6.86 16.28 13.30
C SER A 141 -6.07 17.56 13.54
N ASN A 142 -5.90 17.97 14.80
CA ASN A 142 -5.10 19.14 15.13
C ASN A 142 -3.85 18.66 15.90
N PRO A 143 -2.71 18.43 15.23
CA PRO A 143 -1.45 18.44 15.96
C PRO A 143 -1.30 19.86 16.49
N ASN A 144 -1.15 20.00 17.79
CA ASN A 144 -0.91 21.27 18.46
C ASN A 144 0.15 22.10 17.70
N PRO A 145 -0.09 23.39 17.58
CA PRO A 145 0.93 24.28 17.06
C PRO A 145 2.21 24.25 17.90
#